data_1b32fb3011110b6729edb390af643346
#
_entry.id   1b32fb3011110b6729edb390af643346
#
_cell.length_a   1.000
_cell.length_b   1.000
_cell.length_c   1.000
_cell.angle_alpha   90.00
_cell.angle_beta   90.00
_cell.angle_gamma   90.00
#
_symmetry.space_group_name_H-M   'P 1'
#
loop_
_entity.id
_entity.type
_entity.pdbx_description
1 polymer ?
#
loop_
_entity_poly.entity_id
_entity_poly.type
_entity_poly.pdbx_seq_one_letter_code
_entity_poly.pdbx_strand_id
1 'polypeptide(L)'
;MEGYIGNKNFVDMEAMRYWQFPLNYKKDKKQETYDLIFSGRYVGALKRDGYYQRVIKDDDGNIFMVARDKNVKGEPVDKHEWVPQLRNWFESLPNGTCLIGEIYLPNDEGSRKITSLLGCLKEKCIARQQEQNKFLHFYVFDVCAWKGENYMSKPIEDRIRVLNKINNSIYGNYPYVDFATYYEGAELWDKISEYLAKGLEGVVITRKDCPIYEKRTPARMTIKIKKELSNTIDCFFTGRASAPTKAYTGKQVEEWMYWEDARTGEKFNERLWKKYDEGTTSLMPITKNYYYGWAGSLE
;
A
#
# COMPACT_ATOMS: atom_id res chain seq x y z
N MET A 1 20.06 9.42 9.10
CA MET A 1 20.20 8.99 7.68
C MET A 1 19.74 10.14 6.82
N GLU A 2 20.58 10.63 5.95
CA GLU A 2 20.35 11.83 5.13
C GLU A 2 20.57 11.46 3.66
N GLY A 3 19.60 11.76 2.80
CA GLY A 3 19.66 11.52 1.36
C GLY A 3 19.19 12.77 0.64
N TYR A 4 20.09 13.74 0.53
CA TYR A 4 19.82 15.05 -0.07
C TYR A 4 19.93 15.00 -1.61
N ILE A 5 18.94 15.60 -2.24
CA ILE A 5 18.99 15.98 -3.66
C ILE A 5 18.68 17.47 -3.69
N GLY A 6 19.68 18.29 -4.04
CA GLY A 6 19.63 19.72 -3.81
C GLY A 6 19.38 20.02 -2.32
N ASN A 7 18.39 20.82 -2.05
CA ASN A 7 18.06 21.24 -0.68
C ASN A 7 17.03 20.33 0.03
N LYS A 8 16.63 19.20 -0.56
CA LYS A 8 15.59 18.35 0.01
C LYS A 8 16.13 16.99 0.43
N ASN A 9 15.86 16.61 1.68
CA ASN A 9 16.10 15.26 2.17
C ASN A 9 14.94 14.34 1.77
N PHE A 10 15.16 13.49 0.77
CA PHE A 10 14.15 12.56 0.28
C PHE A 10 14.00 11.30 1.15
N VAL A 11 14.96 11.00 2.02
CA VAL A 11 14.84 9.90 2.99
C VAL A 11 13.76 10.21 4.03
N ASP A 12 13.67 11.45 4.50
CA ASP A 12 12.68 11.88 5.47
C ASP A 12 11.34 12.33 4.86
N MET A 13 11.26 12.42 3.54
CA MET A 13 10.05 12.85 2.84
C MET A 13 8.85 12.00 3.27
N GLU A 14 7.75 12.61 3.64
CA GLU A 14 6.53 11.88 3.92
C GLU A 14 5.85 11.40 2.62
N ALA A 15 5.47 10.12 2.61
CA ALA A 15 4.82 9.54 1.46
C ALA A 15 3.45 10.16 1.21
N MET A 16 3.16 10.44 -0.05
CA MET A 16 1.83 10.87 -0.48
C MET A 16 0.80 9.81 -0.08
N ARG A 17 -0.25 10.25 0.61
CA ARG A 17 -1.38 9.38 0.97
C ARG A 17 -2.49 9.58 -0.04
N TYR A 18 -2.91 8.49 -0.65
CA TYR A 18 -4.08 8.52 -1.52
C TYR A 18 -5.31 9.02 -0.77
N TRP A 19 -6.13 9.80 -1.46
CA TRP A 19 -7.47 10.04 -0.97
C TRP A 19 -8.22 8.72 -0.89
N GLN A 20 -8.57 8.32 0.32
CA GLN A 20 -9.45 7.18 0.53
C GLN A 20 -10.88 7.61 0.19
N PHE A 21 -11.15 7.72 -1.07
CA PHE A 21 -12.52 7.66 -1.51
C PHE A 21 -12.90 6.18 -1.47
N PRO A 22 -13.79 5.74 -0.57
CA PRO A 22 -14.30 4.41 -0.66
C PRO A 22 -15.15 4.36 -1.93
N LEU A 23 -14.55 4.06 -3.05
CA LEU A 23 -15.26 3.47 -4.15
C LEU A 23 -15.62 2.05 -3.73
N ASN A 24 -16.42 1.93 -2.66
CA ASN A 24 -17.24 0.77 -2.48
C ASN A 24 -18.13 0.72 -3.70
N TYR A 25 -17.90 -0.22 -4.57
CA TYR A 25 -18.65 -0.49 -5.78
C TYR A 25 -20.10 -0.94 -5.46
N LYS A 26 -20.86 -0.11 -4.77
CA LYS A 26 -22.31 -0.15 -4.88
C LYS A 26 -22.66 0.32 -6.29
N LYS A 27 -23.71 -0.21 -6.87
CA LYS A 27 -24.13 0.05 -8.27
C LYS A 27 -23.98 1.51 -8.72
N ASP A 28 -24.18 2.46 -7.80
CA ASP A 28 -24.14 3.90 -8.05
C ASP A 28 -22.72 4.45 -8.31
N LYS A 29 -21.66 3.73 -7.88
CA LYS A 29 -20.27 4.22 -8.00
C LYS A 29 -19.54 3.72 -9.24
N LYS A 30 -20.07 2.72 -9.93
CA LYS A 30 -19.55 2.30 -11.23
C LYS A 30 -19.70 3.42 -12.25
N GLN A 31 -20.84 4.11 -12.23
CA GLN A 31 -21.09 5.25 -13.11
C GLN A 31 -20.17 6.42 -12.78
N GLU A 32 -20.00 6.77 -11.51
CA GLU A 32 -19.07 7.82 -11.10
C GLU A 32 -17.63 7.50 -11.54
N THR A 33 -17.18 6.25 -11.41
CA THR A 33 -15.87 5.83 -11.89
C THR A 33 -15.74 5.96 -13.40
N TYR A 34 -16.76 5.55 -14.13
CA TYR A 34 -16.84 5.72 -15.58
C TYR A 34 -16.71 7.20 -15.97
N ASP A 35 -17.51 8.06 -15.34
CA ASP A 35 -17.52 9.50 -15.62
C ASP A 35 -16.16 10.15 -15.32
N LEU A 36 -15.47 9.73 -14.25
CA LEU A 36 -14.12 10.20 -13.93
C LEU A 36 -13.12 9.81 -15.02
N ILE A 37 -13.13 8.54 -15.45
CA ILE A 37 -12.21 8.03 -16.47
C ILE A 37 -12.44 8.69 -17.81
N PHE A 38 -13.70 8.79 -18.23
CA PHE A 38 -14.06 9.41 -19.51
C PHE A 38 -14.09 10.94 -19.48
N SER A 39 -13.84 11.57 -18.34
CA SER A 39 -13.65 13.03 -18.26
C SER A 39 -12.40 13.54 -18.98
N GLY A 40 -11.49 12.64 -19.39
CA GLY A 40 -10.20 12.99 -19.99
C GLY A 40 -9.18 13.61 -19.02
N ARG A 41 -9.55 13.74 -17.73
CA ARG A 41 -8.72 14.40 -16.72
C ARG A 41 -7.82 13.46 -15.90
N TYR A 42 -7.96 12.17 -16.07
CA TYR A 42 -7.24 11.16 -15.29
C TYR A 42 -6.42 10.23 -16.17
N VAL A 43 -5.29 9.82 -15.65
CA VAL A 43 -4.50 8.69 -16.12
C VAL A 43 -4.49 7.62 -15.03
N GLY A 44 -4.30 6.37 -15.41
CA GLY A 44 -4.28 5.28 -14.43
C GLY A 44 -3.24 4.22 -14.73
N ALA A 45 -2.76 3.58 -13.68
CA ALA A 45 -1.82 2.47 -13.77
C ALA A 45 -2.22 1.32 -12.85
N LEU A 46 -1.70 0.12 -13.12
CA LEU A 46 -1.90 -1.05 -12.28
C LEU A 46 -1.50 -0.75 -10.84
N LYS A 47 -2.37 -1.13 -9.91
CA LYS A 47 -2.04 -1.15 -8.49
C LYS A 47 -1.47 -2.52 -8.13
N ARG A 48 -0.17 -2.56 -7.82
CA ARG A 48 0.46 -3.77 -7.27
C ARG A 48 0.08 -3.96 -5.81
N ASP A 49 -0.12 -5.21 -5.39
CA ASP A 49 -0.24 -5.58 -3.99
C ASP A 49 1.15 -5.83 -3.42
N GLY A 50 1.80 -4.75 -3.05
CA GLY A 50 3.18 -4.74 -2.62
C GLY A 50 3.40 -3.90 -1.36
N TYR A 51 4.63 -3.43 -1.21
CA TYR A 51 5.05 -2.56 -0.12
C TYR A 51 5.74 -1.32 -0.67
N TYR A 52 5.15 -0.16 -0.41
CA TYR A 52 5.65 1.14 -0.88
C TYR A 52 7.10 1.37 -0.46
N GLN A 53 7.93 1.75 -1.43
CA GLN A 53 9.32 2.13 -1.21
C GLN A 53 9.69 3.34 -2.06
N ARG A 54 10.64 4.13 -1.57
CA ARG A 54 11.38 5.09 -2.36
C ARG A 54 12.79 4.58 -2.55
N VAL A 55 13.27 4.62 -3.77
CA VAL A 55 14.68 4.39 -4.11
C VAL A 55 15.32 5.76 -4.35
N ILE A 56 16.35 6.04 -3.61
CA ILE A 56 17.05 7.32 -3.63
C ILE A 56 18.52 7.05 -3.91
N LYS A 57 19.08 7.74 -4.89
CA LYS A 57 20.52 7.93 -5.02
C LYS A 57 20.78 9.42 -4.90
N ASP A 58 21.34 9.82 -3.77
CA ASP A 58 21.53 11.23 -3.43
C ASP A 58 22.59 11.92 -4.30
N ASP A 59 22.89 13.17 -4.03
CA ASP A 59 23.87 13.93 -4.80
C ASP A 59 25.30 13.41 -4.59
N ASP A 60 25.59 12.78 -3.46
CA ASP A 60 26.87 12.18 -3.12
C ASP A 60 27.00 10.73 -3.64
N GLY A 61 25.94 10.17 -4.21
CA GLY A 61 25.89 8.81 -4.74
C GLY A 61 25.52 7.73 -3.71
N ASN A 62 25.12 8.11 -2.49
CA ASN A 62 24.61 7.16 -1.51
C ASN A 62 23.25 6.62 -1.93
N ILE A 63 23.05 5.32 -1.73
CA ILE A 63 21.83 4.62 -2.15
C ILE A 63 20.98 4.28 -0.91
N PHE A 64 19.69 4.56 -1.01
CA PHE A 64 18.70 4.22 0.02
C PHE A 64 17.45 3.63 -0.61
N MET A 65 16.85 2.67 0.07
CA MET A 65 15.51 2.18 -0.21
C MET A 65 14.68 2.25 1.06
N VAL A 66 13.79 3.23 1.15
CA VAL A 66 13.06 3.55 2.38
C VAL A 66 11.55 3.42 2.22
N ALA A 67 10.92 2.84 3.23
CA ALA A 67 9.48 2.63 3.27
C ALA A 67 8.71 3.94 3.60
N ARG A 68 7.38 3.83 3.55
CA ARG A 68 6.48 4.87 4.05
C ARG A 68 6.59 5.05 5.55
N ASP A 69 6.60 3.90 6.26
CA ASP A 69 6.51 3.89 7.70
C ASP A 69 7.92 3.88 8.30
N LYS A 70 8.08 4.68 9.32
CA LYS A 70 9.30 4.78 10.11
C LYS A 70 9.32 3.67 11.18
N ASN A 71 10.47 3.39 11.74
CA ASN A 71 10.61 2.45 12.85
C ASN A 71 9.94 3.01 14.15
N VAL A 72 9.94 2.21 15.20
CA VAL A 72 9.35 2.60 16.50
C VAL A 72 9.98 3.84 17.15
N LYS A 73 11.18 4.23 16.70
CA LYS A 73 11.87 5.43 17.12
C LYS A 73 11.55 6.65 16.25
N GLY A 74 10.74 6.48 15.21
CA GLY A 74 10.41 7.54 14.27
C GLY A 74 11.47 7.78 13.18
N GLU A 75 12.38 6.83 12.97
CA GLU A 75 13.46 6.94 12.00
C GLU A 75 13.14 6.15 10.72
N PRO A 76 13.52 6.63 9.53
CA PRO A 76 13.43 5.85 8.31
C PRO A 76 14.36 4.63 8.40
N VAL A 77 13.93 3.54 7.77
CA VAL A 77 14.72 2.31 7.71
C VAL A 77 15.10 2.06 6.27
N ASP A 78 16.40 2.06 6.02
CA ASP A 78 16.95 1.69 4.72
C ASP A 78 17.05 0.18 4.56
N LYS A 79 16.57 -0.32 3.42
CA LYS A 79 16.53 -1.75 3.08
C LYS A 79 17.09 -2.08 1.70
N HIS A 80 17.89 -1.20 1.10
CA HIS A 80 18.44 -1.47 -0.23
C HIS A 80 19.29 -2.75 -0.27
N GLU A 81 19.97 -3.08 0.82
CA GLU A 81 20.78 -4.30 0.93
C GLU A 81 19.98 -5.61 1.12
N TRP A 82 18.66 -5.52 1.42
CA TRP A 82 17.77 -6.69 1.55
C TRP A 82 17.40 -7.31 0.20
N VAL A 83 17.69 -6.60 -0.88
CA VAL A 83 17.33 -6.96 -2.25
C VAL A 83 18.57 -6.92 -3.17
N PRO A 84 19.55 -7.79 -2.95
CA PRO A 84 20.83 -7.78 -3.68
C PRO A 84 20.65 -7.95 -5.19
N GLN A 85 19.55 -8.55 -5.66
CA GLN A 85 19.21 -8.67 -7.06
C GLN A 85 18.94 -7.32 -7.76
N LEU A 86 18.64 -6.28 -6.98
CA LEU A 86 18.43 -4.91 -7.50
C LEU A 86 19.71 -4.05 -7.46
N ARG A 87 20.82 -4.55 -6.89
CA ARG A 87 22.05 -3.78 -6.69
C ARG A 87 22.54 -3.11 -7.97
N ASN A 88 22.70 -3.87 -9.04
CA ASN A 88 23.21 -3.34 -10.31
C ASN A 88 22.32 -2.23 -10.86
N TRP A 89 21.02 -2.33 -10.65
CA TRP A 89 20.09 -1.27 -11.02
C TRP A 89 20.26 -0.02 -10.15
N PHE A 90 20.36 -0.16 -8.84
CA PHE A 90 20.61 0.96 -7.94
C PHE A 90 21.90 1.71 -8.31
N GLU A 91 22.97 0.95 -8.55
CA GLU A 91 24.27 1.50 -8.92
C GLU A 91 24.22 2.24 -10.27
N SER A 92 23.41 1.77 -11.22
CA SER A 92 23.25 2.38 -12.55
C SER A 92 22.44 3.68 -12.55
N LEU A 93 21.68 3.94 -11.49
CA LEU A 93 20.92 5.19 -11.40
C LEU A 93 21.88 6.38 -11.33
N PRO A 94 21.58 7.50 -11.99
CA PRO A 94 22.38 8.72 -11.83
C PRO A 94 22.21 9.30 -10.43
N ASN A 95 23.22 10.03 -9.95
CA ASN A 95 23.10 10.81 -8.73
C ASN A 95 21.94 11.82 -8.85
N GLY A 96 21.37 12.22 -7.73
CA GLY A 96 20.20 13.09 -7.72
C GLY A 96 18.92 12.40 -8.21
N THR A 97 18.74 11.09 -7.92
CA THR A 97 17.56 10.30 -8.30
C THR A 97 16.71 9.97 -7.08
N CYS A 98 15.40 10.19 -7.19
CA CYS A 98 14.40 9.66 -6.26
C CYS A 98 13.19 9.11 -7.04
N LEU A 99 13.06 7.78 -7.04
CA LEU A 99 11.95 7.06 -7.67
C LEU A 99 11.01 6.52 -6.61
N ILE A 100 9.71 6.55 -6.90
CA ILE A 100 8.68 5.95 -6.06
C ILE A 100 8.21 4.66 -6.71
N GLY A 101 8.09 3.62 -5.91
CA GLY A 101 7.66 2.34 -6.40
C GLY A 101 7.07 1.44 -5.31
N GLU A 102 6.86 0.21 -5.69
CA GLU A 102 6.36 -0.83 -4.83
C GLU A 102 7.24 -2.06 -4.95
N ILE A 103 7.76 -2.55 -3.82
CA ILE A 103 8.35 -3.87 -3.76
C ILE A 103 7.22 -4.89 -3.79
N TYR A 104 7.28 -5.85 -4.69
CA TYR A 104 6.26 -6.88 -4.85
C TYR A 104 6.87 -8.23 -5.18
N LEU A 105 6.07 -9.28 -5.05
CA LEU A 105 6.40 -10.61 -5.55
C LEU A 105 5.66 -10.84 -6.87
N PRO A 106 6.30 -11.40 -7.89
CA PRO A 106 5.60 -11.86 -9.09
C PRO A 106 4.47 -12.82 -8.72
N ASN A 107 3.36 -12.76 -9.47
CA ASN A 107 2.12 -13.51 -9.24
C ASN A 107 1.29 -13.03 -8.04
N ASP A 108 1.52 -11.80 -7.59
CA ASP A 108 0.71 -11.07 -6.61
C ASP A 108 0.41 -11.88 -5.33
N GLU A 109 1.45 -12.43 -4.72
CA GLU A 109 1.37 -13.24 -3.49
C GLU A 109 0.96 -12.44 -2.24
N GLY A 110 0.68 -11.14 -2.40
CA GLY A 110 0.13 -10.26 -1.38
C GLY A 110 1.14 -9.61 -0.44
N SER A 111 0.80 -8.43 0.03
CA SER A 111 1.65 -7.58 0.87
C SER A 111 2.10 -8.23 2.18
N ARG A 112 1.34 -9.18 2.74
CA ARG A 112 1.71 -9.88 3.98
C ARG A 112 3.00 -10.69 3.84
N LYS A 113 3.20 -11.38 2.71
CA LYS A 113 4.43 -12.15 2.46
C LYS A 113 5.63 -11.22 2.30
N ILE A 114 5.45 -10.11 1.60
CA ILE A 114 6.48 -9.10 1.40
C ILE A 114 6.89 -8.51 2.75
N THR A 115 5.93 -8.13 3.59
CA THR A 115 6.20 -7.63 4.94
C THR A 115 6.94 -8.67 5.79
N SER A 116 6.61 -9.95 5.66
CA SER A 116 7.31 -11.05 6.34
C SER A 116 8.77 -11.20 5.87
N LEU A 117 9.04 -10.97 4.58
CA LEU A 117 10.40 -11.01 4.03
C LEU A 117 11.20 -9.77 4.45
N LEU A 118 10.70 -8.58 4.17
CA LEU A 118 11.39 -7.32 4.49
C LEU A 118 11.43 -7.02 5.99
N GLY A 119 10.54 -7.59 6.78
CA GLY A 119 10.47 -7.38 8.23
C GLY A 119 11.50 -8.17 9.04
N CYS A 120 12.24 -9.09 8.43
CA CYS A 120 13.27 -9.86 9.12
C CYS A 120 14.68 -9.26 8.92
N LEU A 121 15.68 -9.86 9.55
CA LEU A 121 17.09 -9.49 9.37
C LEU A 121 17.51 -9.69 7.91
N LYS A 122 18.47 -8.89 7.45
CA LYS A 122 18.95 -8.86 6.06
C LYS A 122 19.32 -10.25 5.55
N GLU A 123 20.19 -10.95 6.27
CA GLU A 123 20.66 -12.27 5.90
C GLU A 123 19.53 -13.28 5.76
N LYS A 124 18.55 -13.21 6.67
CA LYS A 124 17.37 -14.07 6.64
C LYS A 124 16.43 -13.74 5.47
N CYS A 125 16.30 -12.47 5.12
CA CYS A 125 15.53 -12.04 3.95
C CYS A 125 16.15 -12.58 2.66
N ILE A 126 17.45 -12.43 2.51
CA ILE A 126 18.21 -12.90 1.35
C ILE A 126 18.13 -14.43 1.24
N ALA A 127 18.41 -15.15 2.31
CA ALA A 127 18.35 -16.60 2.35
C ALA A 127 16.95 -17.12 1.95
N ARG A 128 15.89 -16.55 2.49
CA ARG A 128 14.52 -16.94 2.16
C ARG A 128 14.16 -16.72 0.69
N GLN A 129 14.61 -15.61 0.09
CA GLN A 129 14.40 -15.36 -1.34
C GLN A 129 15.12 -16.43 -2.19
N GLN A 130 16.34 -16.81 -1.82
CA GLN A 130 17.13 -17.83 -2.50
C GLN A 130 16.56 -19.24 -2.32
N GLU A 131 16.25 -19.66 -1.09
CA GLU A 131 15.70 -20.98 -0.76
C GLU A 131 14.35 -21.22 -1.46
N GLN A 132 13.51 -20.18 -1.55
CA GLN A 132 12.20 -20.28 -2.18
C GLN A 132 12.26 -20.01 -3.69
N ASN A 133 13.40 -19.62 -4.22
CA ASN A 133 13.55 -19.10 -5.59
C ASN A 133 12.51 -18.03 -5.93
N LYS A 134 12.24 -17.13 -4.97
CA LYS A 134 11.25 -16.07 -5.07
C LYS A 134 11.90 -14.74 -4.75
N PHE A 135 12.19 -13.99 -5.78
CA PHE A 135 12.88 -12.71 -5.65
C PHE A 135 11.88 -11.57 -5.64
N LEU A 136 12.14 -10.59 -4.77
CA LEU A 136 11.39 -9.34 -4.74
C LEU A 136 11.72 -8.50 -5.96
N HIS A 137 10.69 -7.99 -6.62
CA HIS A 137 10.77 -7.07 -7.75
C HIS A 137 10.44 -5.65 -7.29
N PHE A 138 10.89 -4.66 -8.07
CA PHE A 138 10.57 -3.27 -7.85
C PHE A 138 9.76 -2.71 -9.02
N TYR A 139 8.54 -2.27 -8.74
CA TYR A 139 7.62 -1.65 -9.68
C TYR A 139 7.64 -0.13 -9.51
N VAL A 140 8.31 0.57 -10.43
CA VAL A 140 8.42 2.04 -10.41
C VAL A 140 7.15 2.65 -10.97
N PHE A 141 6.50 3.53 -10.20
CA PHE A 141 5.28 4.18 -10.67
C PHE A 141 5.32 5.71 -10.60
N ASP A 142 6.31 6.34 -9.95
CA ASP A 142 6.44 7.79 -9.96
C ASP A 142 7.90 8.23 -9.81
N VAL A 143 8.18 9.51 -10.08
CA VAL A 143 9.51 10.12 -9.96
C VAL A 143 9.42 11.43 -9.20
N CYS A 144 10.19 11.54 -8.09
CA CYS A 144 10.32 12.77 -7.33
C CYS A 144 11.50 13.63 -7.82
N ALA A 145 12.61 12.98 -8.17
CA ALA A 145 13.79 13.65 -8.70
C ALA A 145 14.51 12.76 -9.70
N TRP A 146 15.14 13.37 -10.70
CA TRP A 146 15.93 12.69 -11.71
C TRP A 146 17.10 13.58 -12.16
N LYS A 147 18.34 13.08 -11.99
CA LYS A 147 19.57 13.82 -12.32
C LYS A 147 19.63 15.20 -11.64
N GLY A 148 19.21 15.28 -10.39
CA GLY A 148 19.17 16.51 -9.60
C GLY A 148 17.96 17.42 -9.85
N GLU A 149 17.18 17.20 -10.91
CA GLU A 149 15.97 17.97 -11.16
C GLU A 149 14.80 17.44 -10.30
N ASN A 150 14.13 18.36 -9.59
CA ASN A 150 12.98 18.03 -8.73
C ASN A 150 11.67 18.08 -9.52
N TYR A 151 10.93 16.97 -9.56
CA TYR A 151 9.67 16.81 -10.27
C TYR A 151 8.45 16.82 -9.36
N MET A 152 8.58 17.02 -8.06
CA MET A 152 7.46 16.91 -7.12
C MET A 152 6.33 17.90 -7.41
N SER A 153 6.66 19.12 -7.83
CA SER A 153 5.66 20.15 -8.19
C SER A 153 5.10 20.01 -9.60
N LYS A 154 5.67 19.13 -10.42
CA LYS A 154 5.23 18.93 -11.81
C LYS A 154 3.96 18.09 -11.87
N PRO A 155 3.09 18.29 -12.86
CA PRO A 155 1.98 17.41 -13.19
C PRO A 155 2.40 15.96 -13.38
N ILE A 156 1.50 15.00 -13.09
CA ILE A 156 1.82 13.56 -13.30
C ILE A 156 2.15 13.27 -14.78
N GLU A 157 1.56 13.96 -15.72
CA GLU A 157 1.85 13.78 -17.15
C GLU A 157 3.33 14.07 -17.50
N ASP A 158 3.92 15.09 -16.88
CA ASP A 158 5.35 15.40 -17.08
C ASP A 158 6.23 14.31 -16.44
N ARG A 159 5.84 13.83 -15.27
CA ARG A 159 6.55 12.75 -14.57
C ARG A 159 6.48 11.43 -15.33
N ILE A 160 5.34 11.11 -15.95
CA ILE A 160 5.19 9.94 -16.83
C ILE A 160 6.16 10.03 -18.02
N ARG A 161 6.33 11.22 -18.63
CA ARG A 161 7.29 11.39 -19.73
C ARG A 161 8.72 11.06 -19.29
N VAL A 162 9.07 11.46 -18.06
CA VAL A 162 10.39 11.14 -17.47
C VAL A 162 10.52 9.64 -17.20
N LEU A 163 9.51 9.03 -16.58
CA LEU A 163 9.49 7.58 -16.33
C LEU A 163 9.62 6.76 -17.61
N ASN A 164 8.93 7.15 -18.68
CA ASN A 164 9.03 6.47 -19.98
C ASN A 164 10.44 6.59 -20.58
N LYS A 165 11.09 7.76 -20.44
CA LYS A 165 12.49 7.92 -20.87
C LYS A 165 13.43 7.04 -20.06
N ILE A 166 13.25 6.96 -18.74
CA ILE A 166 14.05 6.09 -17.88
C ILE A 166 13.83 4.62 -18.28
N ASN A 167 12.58 4.19 -18.38
CA ASN A 167 12.25 2.83 -18.77
C ASN A 167 12.88 2.43 -20.11
N ASN A 168 12.74 3.27 -21.13
CA ASN A 168 13.30 3.01 -22.46
C ASN A 168 14.83 2.90 -22.44
N SER A 169 15.50 3.62 -21.54
CA SER A 169 16.97 3.59 -21.41
C SER A 169 17.49 2.32 -20.75
N ILE A 170 16.66 1.62 -19.97
CA ILE A 170 17.07 0.44 -19.21
C ILE A 170 16.28 -0.82 -19.57
N TYR A 171 15.34 -0.72 -20.52
CA TYR A 171 14.45 -1.81 -20.88
C TYR A 171 15.18 -3.12 -21.15
N GLY A 172 14.75 -4.19 -20.47
CA GLY A 172 15.32 -5.52 -20.58
C GLY A 172 16.66 -5.74 -19.87
N ASN A 173 17.29 -4.70 -19.31
CA ASN A 173 18.60 -4.82 -18.65
C ASN A 173 18.50 -5.31 -17.20
N TYR A 174 17.34 -5.08 -16.56
CA TYR A 174 17.12 -5.39 -15.14
C TYR A 174 15.86 -6.22 -14.93
N PRO A 175 15.97 -7.55 -14.84
CA PRO A 175 14.82 -8.46 -14.85
C PRO A 175 13.90 -8.36 -13.61
N TYR A 176 14.37 -7.68 -12.57
CA TYR A 176 13.63 -7.49 -11.33
C TYR A 176 13.05 -6.07 -11.19
N VAL A 177 13.06 -5.27 -12.26
CA VAL A 177 12.57 -3.90 -12.26
C VAL A 177 11.54 -3.72 -13.36
N ASP A 178 10.35 -3.30 -12.95
CA ASP A 178 9.23 -2.99 -13.83
C ASP A 178 8.83 -1.53 -13.70
N PHE A 179 8.28 -0.97 -14.76
CA PHE A 179 7.74 0.39 -14.77
C PHE A 179 6.25 0.39 -15.03
N ALA A 180 5.56 1.31 -14.39
CA ALA A 180 4.14 1.51 -14.60
C ALA A 180 3.85 1.97 -16.03
N THR A 181 2.92 1.29 -16.68
CA THR A 181 2.29 1.77 -17.90
C THR A 181 1.02 2.52 -17.51
N TYR A 182 0.90 3.74 -18.01
CA TYR A 182 -0.24 4.60 -17.75
C TYR A 182 -1.20 4.59 -18.95
N TYR A 183 -2.47 4.49 -18.65
CA TYR A 183 -3.57 4.44 -19.61
C TYR A 183 -4.58 5.55 -19.34
N GLU A 184 -5.40 5.91 -20.32
CA GLU A 184 -6.48 6.86 -20.18
C GLU A 184 -7.73 6.46 -20.96
N GLY A 185 -8.87 7.07 -20.67
CA GLY A 185 -10.13 6.88 -21.39
C GLY A 185 -10.54 5.43 -21.52
N ALA A 186 -10.92 5.03 -22.74
CA ALA A 186 -11.41 3.68 -23.03
C ALA A 186 -10.38 2.59 -22.70
N GLU A 187 -9.10 2.82 -23.05
CA GLU A 187 -8.03 1.88 -22.75
C GLU A 187 -7.88 1.63 -21.25
N LEU A 188 -7.94 2.69 -20.44
CA LEU A 188 -7.91 2.56 -18.97
C LEU A 188 -9.10 1.76 -18.45
N TRP A 189 -10.30 1.99 -19.00
CA TRP A 189 -11.49 1.24 -18.61
C TRP A 189 -11.37 -0.25 -18.90
N ASP A 190 -10.86 -0.59 -20.08
CA ASP A 190 -10.61 -1.99 -20.47
C ASP A 190 -9.55 -2.64 -19.58
N LYS A 191 -8.47 -1.91 -19.26
CA LYS A 191 -7.41 -2.39 -18.36
C LYS A 191 -7.92 -2.60 -16.92
N ILE A 192 -8.81 -1.77 -16.42
CA ILE A 192 -9.45 -2.01 -15.11
C ILE A 192 -10.18 -3.37 -15.13
N SER A 193 -11.00 -3.59 -16.15
CA SER A 193 -11.76 -4.83 -16.30
C SER A 193 -10.85 -6.04 -16.43
N GLU A 194 -9.79 -5.94 -17.23
CA GLU A 194 -8.78 -6.98 -17.42
C GLU A 194 -8.07 -7.34 -16.10
N TYR A 195 -7.58 -6.33 -15.37
CA TYR A 195 -6.83 -6.54 -14.13
C TYR A 195 -7.71 -7.15 -13.03
N LEU A 196 -8.94 -6.66 -12.89
CA LEU A 196 -9.88 -7.23 -11.92
C LEU A 196 -10.28 -8.67 -12.26
N ALA A 197 -10.43 -8.99 -13.55
CA ALA A 197 -10.70 -10.36 -14.01
C ALA A 197 -9.53 -11.32 -13.73
N LYS A 198 -8.29 -10.83 -13.82
CA LYS A 198 -7.07 -11.58 -13.47
C LYS A 198 -6.83 -11.70 -11.96
N GLY A 199 -7.69 -11.13 -11.12
CA GLY A 199 -7.56 -11.16 -9.67
C GLY A 199 -6.52 -10.19 -9.12
N LEU A 200 -6.01 -9.25 -9.93
CA LEU A 200 -5.09 -8.22 -9.46
C LEU A 200 -5.80 -7.20 -8.56
N GLU A 201 -5.05 -6.45 -7.77
CA GLU A 201 -5.62 -5.54 -6.75
C GLU A 201 -6.52 -4.44 -7.34
N GLY A 202 -6.23 -4.01 -8.57
CA GLY A 202 -6.97 -2.96 -9.26
C GLY A 202 -6.07 -1.93 -9.92
N VAL A 203 -6.50 -0.68 -9.94
CA VAL A 203 -5.74 0.43 -10.50
C VAL A 203 -5.70 1.63 -9.55
N VAL A 204 -4.73 2.51 -9.76
CA VAL A 204 -4.70 3.84 -9.20
C VAL A 204 -4.89 4.82 -10.34
N ILE A 205 -5.92 5.67 -10.25
CA ILE A 205 -6.11 6.78 -11.18
C ILE A 205 -5.64 8.08 -10.53
N THR A 206 -4.94 8.90 -11.29
CA THR A 206 -4.38 10.17 -10.84
C THR A 206 -4.78 11.27 -11.81
N ARG A 207 -5.21 12.42 -11.27
CA ARG A 207 -5.55 13.57 -12.09
C ARG A 207 -4.30 14.11 -12.78
N LYS A 208 -4.40 14.43 -14.06
CA LYS A 208 -3.27 14.76 -14.93
C LYS A 208 -2.40 15.91 -14.41
N ASP A 209 -3.01 16.89 -13.77
CA ASP A 209 -2.34 18.05 -13.17
C ASP A 209 -1.84 17.81 -11.74
N CYS A 210 -1.96 16.56 -11.21
CA CYS A 210 -1.62 16.25 -9.83
C CYS A 210 -0.10 16.28 -9.61
N PRO A 211 0.40 17.14 -8.71
CA PRO A 211 1.77 17.07 -8.22
C PRO A 211 1.92 15.96 -7.16
N ILE A 212 3.14 15.75 -6.67
CA ILE A 212 3.38 14.90 -5.50
C ILE A 212 3.15 15.73 -4.24
N TYR A 213 2.18 15.31 -3.43
CA TYR A 213 1.92 15.88 -2.12
C TYR A 213 2.65 15.11 -1.04
N GLU A 214 3.15 15.80 -0.04
CA GLU A 214 3.58 15.19 1.21
C GLU A 214 2.39 15.06 2.17
N LYS A 215 2.25 13.93 2.85
CA LYS A 215 1.18 13.60 3.82
C LYS A 215 -0.21 13.44 3.19
N ARG A 216 -0.88 14.54 2.89
CA ARG A 216 -2.28 14.53 2.47
C ARG A 216 -2.43 14.94 1.02
N THR A 217 -3.14 14.13 0.27
CA THR A 217 -3.56 14.46 -1.09
C THR A 217 -4.93 15.11 -1.03
N PRO A 218 -5.17 16.23 -1.72
CA PRO A 218 -6.50 16.79 -1.87
C PRO A 218 -7.49 15.79 -2.46
N ALA A 219 -8.77 15.99 -2.16
CA ALA A 219 -9.83 15.14 -2.65
C ALA A 219 -9.78 14.94 -4.17
N ARG A 220 -10.00 13.71 -4.61
CA ARG A 220 -10.08 13.35 -6.04
C ARG A 220 -8.81 13.57 -6.86
N MET A 221 -7.65 13.85 -6.24
CA MET A 221 -6.39 13.93 -6.98
C MET A 221 -5.88 12.54 -7.35
N THR A 222 -5.94 11.60 -6.43
CA THR A 222 -5.51 10.22 -6.64
C THR A 222 -6.50 9.26 -5.99
N ILE A 223 -7.05 8.35 -6.77
CA ILE A 223 -8.15 7.47 -6.38
C ILE A 223 -7.75 6.01 -6.64
N LYS A 224 -8.00 5.15 -5.67
CA LYS A 224 -7.83 3.69 -5.83
C LYS A 224 -9.13 3.07 -6.30
N ILE A 225 -9.06 2.31 -7.37
CA ILE A 225 -10.14 1.47 -7.88
C ILE A 225 -9.75 0.02 -7.61
N LYS A 226 -10.43 -0.60 -6.66
CA LYS A 226 -10.18 -1.99 -6.28
C LYS A 226 -11.37 -2.86 -6.60
N LYS A 227 -11.13 -4.17 -6.76
CA LYS A 227 -12.22 -5.13 -6.73
C LYS A 227 -12.94 -4.99 -5.40
N GLU A 228 -14.25 -4.84 -5.44
CA GLU A 228 -15.05 -5.09 -4.25
C GLU A 228 -14.71 -6.50 -3.77
N LEU A 229 -14.56 -6.65 -2.46
CA LEU A 229 -14.79 -7.94 -1.84
C LEU A 229 -16.27 -8.26 -2.07
N SER A 230 -16.57 -8.78 -3.26
CA SER A 230 -17.94 -9.04 -3.73
C SER A 230 -18.56 -10.26 -3.06
N ASN A 231 -17.83 -10.92 -2.19
CA ASN A 231 -18.32 -12.00 -1.37
C ASN A 231 -18.55 -11.44 0.04
N THR A 232 -19.66 -10.81 0.25
CA THR A 232 -20.31 -10.87 1.56
C THR A 232 -20.61 -12.34 1.80
N ILE A 233 -19.79 -12.99 2.59
CA ILE A 233 -20.15 -14.26 3.18
C ILE A 233 -21.12 -13.88 4.28
N ASP A 234 -22.38 -14.22 4.12
CA ASP A 234 -23.33 -14.18 5.22
C ASP A 234 -22.88 -15.24 6.22
N CYS A 235 -22.18 -14.80 7.26
CA CYS A 235 -21.75 -15.69 8.31
C CYS A 235 -22.82 -15.72 9.39
N PHE A 236 -23.28 -16.91 9.75
CA PHE A 236 -23.96 -17.13 11.01
C PHE A 236 -22.92 -17.04 12.14
N PHE A 237 -23.06 -16.04 12.98
CA PHE A 237 -22.23 -15.94 14.17
C PHE A 237 -22.70 -17.02 15.18
N THR A 238 -21.91 -18.06 15.36
CA THR A 238 -22.23 -19.17 16.26
C THR A 238 -22.01 -18.85 17.74
N GLY A 239 -21.55 -17.63 18.06
CA GLY A 239 -21.16 -17.26 19.44
C GLY A 239 -19.84 -17.88 19.89
N ARG A 240 -19.16 -18.64 19.05
CA ARG A 240 -17.86 -19.23 19.35
C ARG A 240 -16.76 -18.39 18.74
N ALA A 241 -15.85 -17.93 19.58
CA ALA A 241 -14.61 -17.31 19.14
C ALA A 241 -13.45 -18.17 19.60
N SER A 242 -12.49 -18.41 18.73
CA SER A 242 -11.24 -19.06 19.12
C SER A 242 -10.49 -18.19 20.13
N ALA A 243 -9.74 -18.80 21.02
CA ALA A 243 -8.84 -18.09 21.90
C ALA A 243 -7.84 -17.26 21.04
N PRO A 244 -7.47 -16.05 21.46
CA PRO A 244 -6.52 -15.24 20.73
C PRO A 244 -5.19 -15.97 20.61
N THR A 245 -4.70 -16.13 19.40
CA THR A 245 -3.43 -16.82 19.10
C THR A 245 -2.20 -16.02 19.49
N LYS A 246 -2.36 -14.73 19.77
CA LYS A 246 -1.34 -13.84 20.32
C LYS A 246 -2.00 -12.82 21.24
N ALA A 247 -1.69 -12.90 22.52
CA ALA A 247 -1.87 -11.75 23.40
C ALA A 247 -0.82 -10.70 23.00
N TYR A 248 -1.24 -9.49 22.73
CA TYR A 248 -0.31 -8.37 22.62
C TYR A 248 0.27 -8.13 24.02
N THR A 249 1.57 -8.41 24.16
CA THR A 249 2.28 -8.21 25.43
C THR A 249 2.62 -6.73 25.59
N GLY A 250 1.68 -5.94 25.99
CA GLY A 250 1.93 -4.53 26.08
C GLY A 250 0.91 -3.80 26.94
N LYS A 251 0.40 -2.75 26.41
CA LYS A 251 -0.62 -1.97 27.07
C LYS A 251 -1.97 -2.66 26.91
N GLN A 252 -2.70 -2.77 28.02
CA GLN A 252 -4.14 -2.86 27.97
C GLN A 252 -4.63 -1.61 27.25
N VAL A 253 -5.27 -1.79 26.10
CA VAL A 253 -5.62 -0.65 25.27
C VAL A 253 -7.07 -0.32 25.39
N GLU A 254 -7.91 -1.32 25.66
CA GLU A 254 -9.34 -1.14 25.74
C GLU A 254 -10.05 -2.27 26.47
N GLU A 255 -11.28 -1.99 26.85
CA GLU A 255 -12.20 -2.94 27.42
C GLU A 255 -12.90 -3.73 26.31
N TRP A 256 -12.97 -5.03 26.50
CA TRP A 256 -13.87 -5.87 25.72
C TRP A 256 -15.22 -5.86 26.37
N MET A 257 -16.24 -5.66 25.54
CA MET A 257 -17.59 -5.94 25.92
C MET A 257 -18.05 -7.18 25.16
N TYR A 258 -18.69 -8.11 25.85
CA TYR A 258 -19.51 -9.11 25.21
C TYR A 258 -20.98 -8.79 25.54
N TRP A 259 -21.84 -9.18 24.65
CA TRP A 259 -23.26 -8.98 24.83
C TRP A 259 -23.86 -10.22 25.48
N GLU A 260 -24.77 -10.02 26.38
CA GLU A 260 -25.57 -11.09 26.99
C GLU A 260 -27.05 -10.75 26.78
N ASP A 261 -27.82 -11.70 26.22
CA ASP A 261 -29.27 -11.53 26.14
C ASP A 261 -29.84 -11.64 27.55
N ALA A 262 -30.42 -10.55 28.03
CA ALA A 262 -30.99 -10.46 29.38
C ALA A 262 -32.10 -11.48 29.64
N ARG A 263 -32.75 -12.03 28.60
CA ARG A 263 -33.86 -13.00 28.73
C ARG A 263 -33.37 -14.43 28.72
N THR A 264 -32.38 -14.74 27.90
CA THR A 264 -31.90 -16.10 27.67
C THR A 264 -30.57 -16.40 28.36
N GLY A 265 -29.81 -15.37 28.77
CA GLY A 265 -28.47 -15.52 29.30
C GLY A 265 -27.45 -15.97 28.24
N GLU A 266 -27.83 -15.97 26.97
CA GLU A 266 -26.94 -16.31 25.87
C GLU A 266 -25.85 -15.22 25.71
N LYS A 267 -24.60 -15.68 25.58
CA LYS A 267 -23.44 -14.79 25.54
C LYS A 267 -22.86 -14.68 24.13
N PHE A 268 -22.71 -13.47 23.69
CA PHE A 268 -22.10 -13.13 22.40
C PHE A 268 -20.75 -12.45 22.65
N ASN A 269 -19.65 -13.10 22.26
CA ASN A 269 -18.32 -12.53 22.37
C ASN A 269 -18.09 -11.55 21.22
N GLU A 270 -18.34 -10.29 21.49
CA GLU A 270 -18.18 -9.22 20.52
C GLU A 270 -17.27 -8.13 21.07
N ARG A 271 -16.44 -7.57 20.18
CA ARG A 271 -15.59 -6.43 20.50
C ARG A 271 -16.35 -5.15 20.21
N LEU A 272 -16.71 -4.43 21.23
CA LEU A 272 -17.50 -3.22 21.11
C LEU A 272 -16.66 -1.98 21.34
N TRP A 273 -16.69 -1.10 20.37
CA TRP A 273 -15.99 0.19 20.39
C TRP A 273 -16.94 1.37 20.64
N LYS A 274 -18.24 1.13 20.61
CA LYS A 274 -19.26 2.14 20.76
C LYS A 274 -19.92 2.04 22.12
N LYS A 275 -20.33 3.16 22.63
CA LYS A 275 -21.19 3.20 23.79
C LYS A 275 -22.48 2.45 23.49
N TYR A 276 -22.90 1.65 24.44
CA TYR A 276 -24.18 0.97 24.45
C TYR A 276 -25.32 1.99 24.60
N ASP A 277 -26.35 1.80 23.83
CA ASP A 277 -27.61 2.55 23.95
C ASP A 277 -28.64 1.65 24.60
N GLU A 278 -28.88 1.89 25.90
CA GLU A 278 -29.80 1.07 26.73
C GLU A 278 -31.26 1.03 26.25
N GLY A 279 -31.64 1.89 25.33
CA GLY A 279 -33.02 1.94 24.80
C GLY A 279 -33.29 1.06 23.58
N THR A 280 -32.25 0.55 22.91
CA THR A 280 -32.41 0.00 21.57
C THR A 280 -32.27 -1.51 21.45
N THR A 281 -31.79 -2.22 22.47
CA THR A 281 -31.56 -3.68 22.42
C THR A 281 -31.86 -4.37 23.74
N SER A 282 -32.22 -5.65 23.67
CA SER A 282 -32.33 -6.53 24.84
C SER A 282 -30.97 -7.08 25.29
N LEU A 283 -29.93 -6.84 24.57
CA LEU A 283 -28.59 -7.27 24.91
C LEU A 283 -27.97 -6.30 25.94
N MET A 284 -27.31 -6.86 26.93
CA MET A 284 -26.56 -6.09 27.94
C MET A 284 -25.07 -6.26 27.71
N PRO A 285 -24.32 -5.16 27.67
CA PRO A 285 -22.86 -5.24 27.54
C PRO A 285 -22.24 -5.69 28.86
N ILE A 286 -21.39 -6.70 28.78
CA ILE A 286 -20.56 -7.14 29.90
C ILE A 286 -19.12 -6.77 29.59
N THR A 287 -18.54 -5.91 30.42
CA THR A 287 -17.18 -5.42 30.22
C THR A 287 -16.14 -6.40 30.73
N LYS A 288 -15.14 -6.69 29.90
CA LYS A 288 -13.91 -7.37 30.29
C LYS A 288 -12.71 -6.61 29.79
N ASN A 289 -11.64 -6.66 30.57
CA ASN A 289 -10.37 -6.07 30.17
C ASN A 289 -9.60 -7.03 29.26
N TYR A 290 -9.24 -6.53 28.08
CA TYR A 290 -8.44 -7.26 27.09
C TYR A 290 -7.26 -6.46 26.62
N TYR A 291 -6.31 -7.15 26.03
CA TYR A 291 -5.16 -6.51 25.40
C TYR A 291 -5.42 -6.34 23.91
N TYR A 292 -4.83 -5.29 23.37
CA TYR A 292 -4.94 -4.99 21.94
C TYR A 292 -4.30 -6.09 21.08
N GLY A 293 -4.87 -6.39 19.94
CA GLY A 293 -4.28 -7.34 18.98
C GLY A 293 -4.88 -8.73 19.01
N TRP A 294 -6.11 -8.85 19.45
CA TRP A 294 -6.85 -10.10 19.35
C TRP A 294 -7.02 -10.49 17.87
N ALA A 295 -6.58 -11.69 17.53
CA ALA A 295 -6.84 -12.32 16.26
C ALA A 295 -7.57 -13.64 16.52
N GLY A 296 -8.84 -13.69 16.17
CA GLY A 296 -9.67 -14.89 16.21
C GLY A 296 -10.00 -15.35 14.81
N SER A 297 -10.24 -16.63 14.63
CA SER A 297 -10.90 -17.16 13.44
C SER A 297 -12.41 -17.25 13.70
N LEU A 298 -13.19 -16.92 12.68
CA LEU A 298 -14.62 -17.26 12.64
C LEU A 298 -14.71 -18.71 12.15
N GLU A 299 -15.38 -19.55 12.91
CA GLU A 299 -15.77 -20.89 12.48
C GLU A 299 -17.16 -20.85 11.85
#